data_a90bfc476516788fcfd9ac924b39db98
#
_entry.id   a90bfc476516788fcfd9ac924b39db98
#
_cell.length_a   1.000
_cell.length_b   1.000
_cell.length_c   1.000
_cell.angle_alpha   90.00
_cell.angle_beta   90.00
_cell.angle_gamma   90.00
#
_symmetry.space_group_name_H-M   'P 1'
#
loop_
_entity.id
_entity.type
_entity.pdbx_description
1 polymer ?
#
loop_
_entity_poly.entity_id
_entity_poly.type
_entity_poly.pdbx_seq_one_letter_code
_entity_poly.pdbx_strand_id
1 'polypeptide(L)'
;MKNNPLLIFIGCCLVPLILAYLALKLEWIPSASSNKGEFLKQEIKLQDWKKTEHKQWTIALNHPAQCQQACAQQLQALENLYIALGKNQGKVDVAILGQTQQKELPWRQLPEVDVLQPASLYLIDHMGLVVLQYPYHSEPQQNRLTQKGLLKDLKKLLNYSRSS
;
A
#
# COMPACT_ATOMS: atom_id res chain seq x y z
N MET A 1 46.29 -33.84 -19.14
CA MET A 1 45.67 -32.53 -18.96
C MET A 1 46.04 -32.01 -17.59
N LYS A 2 46.89 -30.96 -17.51
CA LYS A 2 47.27 -30.36 -16.20
C LYS A 2 46.07 -29.61 -15.64
N ASN A 3 45.40 -30.20 -14.69
CA ASN A 3 44.38 -29.51 -13.91
C ASN A 3 45.04 -28.42 -13.06
N ASN A 4 44.87 -27.16 -13.47
CA ASN A 4 45.35 -26.04 -12.68
C ASN A 4 44.37 -25.80 -11.55
N PRO A 5 44.70 -26.17 -10.30
CA PRO A 5 43.77 -26.02 -9.16
C PRO A 5 43.34 -24.55 -8.95
N LEU A 6 44.19 -23.60 -9.35
CA LEU A 6 43.93 -22.19 -9.29
C LEU A 6 42.76 -21.78 -10.22
N LEU A 7 42.69 -22.33 -11.44
CA LEU A 7 41.56 -22.04 -12.40
C LEU A 7 40.26 -22.61 -11.90
N ILE A 8 40.29 -23.80 -11.28
CA ILE A 8 39.07 -24.41 -10.68
C ILE A 8 38.56 -23.56 -9.52
N PHE A 9 39.48 -23.08 -8.66
CA PHE A 9 39.11 -22.22 -7.54
C PHE A 9 38.51 -20.89 -7.99
N ILE A 10 39.12 -20.21 -8.97
CA ILE A 10 38.62 -18.97 -9.56
C ILE A 10 37.24 -19.18 -10.19
N GLY A 11 37.07 -20.27 -10.97
CA GLY A 11 35.79 -20.62 -11.58
C GLY A 11 34.67 -20.83 -10.53
N CYS A 12 34.99 -21.54 -9.46
CA CYS A 12 34.05 -21.82 -8.36
C CYS A 12 33.58 -20.53 -7.64
N CYS A 13 34.44 -19.51 -7.56
CA CYS A 13 34.11 -18.22 -6.95
C CYS A 13 33.37 -17.28 -7.95
N LEU A 14 33.78 -17.26 -9.22
CA LEU A 14 33.21 -16.32 -10.20
C LEU A 14 31.84 -16.76 -10.72
N VAL A 15 31.61 -18.06 -10.90
CA VAL A 15 30.33 -18.58 -11.44
C VAL A 15 29.12 -18.11 -10.59
N PRO A 16 29.08 -18.25 -9.27
CA PRO A 16 27.94 -17.80 -8.47
C PRO A 16 27.73 -16.28 -8.52
N LEU A 17 28.81 -15.50 -8.62
CA LEU A 17 28.71 -14.04 -8.74
C LEU A 17 28.12 -13.62 -10.08
N ILE A 18 28.54 -14.27 -11.17
CA ILE A 18 28.00 -14.01 -12.51
C ILE A 18 26.53 -14.41 -12.56
N LEU A 19 26.17 -15.58 -12.01
CA LEU A 19 24.77 -16.04 -11.97
C LEU A 19 23.89 -15.08 -11.14
N ALA A 20 24.38 -14.61 -9.99
CA ALA A 20 23.67 -13.65 -9.18
C ALA A 20 23.47 -12.31 -9.92
N TYR A 21 24.50 -11.82 -10.60
CA TYR A 21 24.42 -10.60 -11.40
C TYR A 21 23.43 -10.75 -12.57
N LEU A 22 23.45 -11.87 -13.26
CA LEU A 22 22.51 -12.16 -14.35
C LEU A 22 21.07 -12.29 -13.83
N ALA A 23 20.87 -12.95 -12.71
CA ALA A 23 19.54 -13.10 -12.08
C ALA A 23 18.92 -11.75 -11.69
N LEU A 24 19.75 -10.82 -11.18
CA LEU A 24 19.31 -9.45 -10.88
C LEU A 24 19.03 -8.63 -12.15
N LYS A 25 19.88 -8.74 -13.17
CA LYS A 25 19.75 -7.95 -14.40
C LYS A 25 18.62 -8.42 -15.29
N LEU A 26 18.31 -9.72 -15.29
CA LEU A 26 17.24 -10.32 -16.06
C LEU A 26 15.88 -10.31 -15.32
N GLU A 27 15.83 -9.66 -14.14
CA GLU A 27 14.62 -9.63 -13.28
C GLU A 27 14.03 -11.04 -13.05
N TRP A 28 14.89 -12.05 -13.06
CA TRP A 28 14.48 -13.45 -12.91
C TRP A 28 14.01 -13.77 -11.49
N ILE A 29 14.38 -12.94 -10.54
CA ILE A 29 13.82 -12.95 -9.19
C ILE A 29 12.65 -11.96 -9.23
N PRO A 30 11.38 -12.42 -9.28
CA PRO A 30 10.27 -11.51 -9.10
C PRO A 30 10.50 -10.83 -7.75
N SER A 31 10.53 -9.50 -7.76
CA SER A 31 10.49 -8.72 -6.52
C SER A 31 9.14 -9.03 -5.87
N ALA A 32 9.07 -10.17 -5.17
CA ALA A 32 7.90 -10.61 -4.44
C ALA A 32 7.73 -9.64 -3.28
N SER A 33 7.19 -8.47 -3.59
CA SER A 33 6.64 -7.59 -2.58
C SER A 33 5.68 -8.43 -1.75
N SER A 34 6.01 -8.63 -0.49
CA SER A 34 5.14 -9.40 0.43
C SER A 34 3.85 -8.64 0.73
N ASN A 35 3.75 -7.42 0.23
CA ASN A 35 2.58 -6.56 0.30
C ASN A 35 1.68 -6.80 -0.92
N LYS A 36 0.39 -6.65 -0.70
CA LYS A 36 -0.64 -6.76 -1.75
C LYS A 36 -0.94 -5.41 -2.40
N GLY A 37 -0.63 -4.33 -1.68
CA GLY A 37 -0.65 -2.97 -2.21
C GLY A 37 0.61 -2.68 -3.03
N GLU A 38 0.49 -1.74 -3.96
CA GLU A 38 1.59 -1.26 -4.79
C GLU A 38 2.27 -0.07 -4.10
N PHE A 39 3.59 -0.02 -4.12
CA PHE A 39 4.32 1.17 -3.70
C PHE A 39 4.17 2.27 -4.73
N LEU A 40 3.99 3.49 -4.27
CA LEU A 40 3.97 4.64 -5.17
C LEU A 40 5.35 4.85 -5.79
N LYS A 41 5.37 5.19 -7.08
CA LYS A 41 6.62 5.51 -7.80
C LYS A 41 7.28 6.81 -7.32
N GLN A 42 6.48 7.71 -6.78
CA GLN A 42 6.92 8.99 -6.22
C GLN A 42 6.47 9.08 -4.77
N GLU A 43 7.33 9.64 -3.95
CA GLU A 43 7.01 9.91 -2.55
C GLU A 43 6.01 11.08 -2.48
N ILE A 44 4.80 10.79 -1.98
CA ILE A 44 3.73 11.77 -1.82
C ILE A 44 3.49 11.96 -0.33
N LYS A 45 3.77 13.17 0.15
CA LYS A 45 3.47 13.57 1.52
C LYS A 45 2.33 14.57 1.53
N LEU A 46 1.31 14.28 2.32
CA LEU A 46 0.15 15.16 2.45
C LEU A 46 0.54 16.45 3.18
N GLN A 47 0.13 17.59 2.60
CA GLN A 47 0.31 18.89 3.25
C GLN A 47 -0.66 19.01 4.43
N ASP A 48 -0.27 19.79 5.45
CA ASP A 48 -1.06 20.03 6.66
C ASP A 48 -1.53 18.76 7.40
N TRP A 49 -0.72 17.69 7.28
CA TRP A 49 -1.03 16.44 7.95
C TRP A 49 -0.98 16.60 9.47
N LYS A 50 -2.13 16.45 10.12
CA LYS A 50 -2.22 16.43 11.58
C LYS A 50 -2.25 14.97 12.05
N LYS A 51 -1.23 14.59 12.82
CA LYS A 51 -1.19 13.27 13.45
C LYS A 51 -2.36 13.13 14.41
N THR A 52 -3.13 12.06 14.28
CA THR A 52 -4.16 11.69 15.24
C THR A 52 -3.53 10.88 16.36
N GLU A 53 -3.77 11.26 17.61
CA GLU A 53 -3.24 10.53 18.77
C GLU A 53 -3.67 9.07 18.75
N HIS A 54 -2.74 8.18 19.11
CA HIS A 54 -2.92 6.72 19.13
C HIS A 54 -3.19 6.04 17.78
N LYS A 55 -3.25 6.77 16.67
CA LYS A 55 -3.42 6.21 15.34
C LYS A 55 -2.05 6.06 14.66
N GLN A 56 -1.77 4.85 14.18
CA GLN A 56 -0.50 4.52 13.55
C GLN A 56 -0.58 4.57 12.03
N TRP A 57 -1.74 4.23 11.50
CA TRP A 57 -2.02 4.17 10.08
C TRP A 57 -3.36 4.81 9.76
N THR A 58 -3.44 5.41 8.59
CA THR A 58 -4.69 5.94 8.05
C THR A 58 -5.02 5.23 6.74
N ILE A 59 -6.27 4.76 6.62
CA ILE A 59 -6.82 4.33 5.34
C ILE A 59 -7.46 5.55 4.70
N ALA A 60 -7.00 5.94 3.52
CA ALA A 60 -7.57 7.08 2.80
C ALA A 60 -8.23 6.63 1.50
N LEU A 61 -9.39 7.20 1.20
CA LEU A 61 -10.06 7.09 -0.10
C LEU A 61 -9.83 8.39 -0.87
N ASN A 62 -9.27 8.32 -2.09
CA ASN A 62 -9.23 9.48 -2.97
C ASN A 62 -10.59 9.64 -3.67
N HIS A 63 -11.30 10.70 -3.31
CA HIS A 63 -12.67 11.01 -3.76
C HIS A 63 -12.73 12.38 -4.43
N PRO A 64 -12.18 12.52 -5.65
CA PRO A 64 -12.27 13.77 -6.39
C PRO A 64 -13.72 14.06 -6.79
N ALA A 65 -14.05 15.34 -7.00
CA ALA A 65 -15.40 15.79 -7.29
C ALA A 65 -16.06 15.10 -8.52
N GLN A 66 -15.25 14.67 -9.47
CA GLN A 66 -15.69 14.01 -10.71
C GLN A 66 -15.97 12.50 -10.56
N CYS A 67 -15.57 11.90 -9.44
CA CYS A 67 -15.68 10.47 -9.20
C CYS A 67 -17.01 10.13 -8.53
N GLN A 68 -18.06 9.87 -9.33
CA GLN A 68 -19.39 9.63 -8.79
C GLN A 68 -19.63 8.18 -8.34
N GLN A 69 -19.87 7.27 -9.28
CA GLN A 69 -20.30 5.90 -8.96
C GLN A 69 -19.19 5.04 -8.35
N ALA A 70 -17.98 5.09 -8.89
CA ALA A 70 -16.85 4.31 -8.39
C ALA A 70 -16.48 4.71 -6.95
N CYS A 71 -16.48 6.01 -6.66
CA CYS A 71 -16.20 6.49 -5.32
C CYS A 71 -17.31 6.15 -4.32
N ALA A 72 -18.58 6.18 -4.72
CA ALA A 72 -19.66 5.76 -3.84
C ALA A 72 -19.54 4.26 -3.47
N GLN A 73 -19.21 3.41 -4.44
CA GLN A 73 -18.95 1.98 -4.17
C GLN A 73 -17.74 1.76 -3.25
N GLN A 74 -16.66 2.52 -3.46
CA GLN A 74 -15.48 2.41 -2.60
C GLN A 74 -15.72 2.99 -1.21
N LEU A 75 -16.56 4.00 -1.08
CA LEU A 75 -16.94 4.54 0.22
C LEU A 75 -17.65 3.48 1.07
N GLN A 76 -18.64 2.78 0.48
CA GLN A 76 -19.31 1.66 1.14
C GLN A 76 -18.34 0.52 1.47
N ALA A 77 -17.40 0.24 0.57
CA ALA A 77 -16.37 -0.76 0.82
C ALA A 77 -15.44 -0.35 1.97
N LEU A 78 -15.10 0.93 2.08
CA LEU A 78 -14.28 1.47 3.16
C LEU A 78 -14.97 1.34 4.53
N GLU A 79 -16.28 1.55 4.60
CA GLU A 79 -17.08 1.29 5.81
C GLU A 79 -16.96 -0.18 6.24
N ASN A 80 -17.16 -1.10 5.30
CA ASN A 80 -17.04 -2.53 5.57
C ASN A 80 -15.60 -2.92 5.99
N LEU A 81 -14.58 -2.31 5.38
CA LEU A 81 -13.18 -2.50 5.74
C LEU A 81 -12.91 -2.03 7.17
N TYR A 82 -13.43 -0.87 7.55
CA TYR A 82 -13.29 -0.34 8.89
C TYR A 82 -13.93 -1.25 9.94
N ILE A 83 -15.14 -1.75 9.66
CA ILE A 83 -15.82 -2.73 10.52
C ILE A 83 -14.98 -4.02 10.63
N ALA A 84 -14.40 -4.50 9.52
CA ALA A 84 -13.58 -5.71 9.48
C ALA A 84 -12.23 -5.59 10.23
N LEU A 85 -11.80 -4.39 10.62
CA LEU A 85 -10.66 -4.18 11.49
C LEU A 85 -10.91 -4.68 12.93
N GLY A 86 -12.16 -4.69 13.39
CA GLY A 86 -12.56 -5.14 14.72
C GLY A 86 -11.75 -4.42 15.81
N LYS A 87 -11.05 -5.18 16.65
CA LYS A 87 -10.22 -4.63 17.76
C LYS A 87 -9.11 -3.66 17.31
N ASN A 88 -8.76 -3.64 16.04
CA ASN A 88 -7.72 -2.76 15.52
C ASN A 88 -8.24 -1.37 15.09
N GLN A 89 -9.56 -1.12 15.10
CA GLN A 89 -10.15 0.18 14.76
C GLN A 89 -9.55 1.33 15.58
N GLY A 90 -9.28 1.08 16.86
CA GLY A 90 -8.66 2.07 17.75
C GLY A 90 -7.27 2.56 17.29
N LYS A 91 -6.57 1.80 16.43
CA LYS A 91 -5.22 2.09 15.95
C LYS A 91 -5.16 2.64 14.53
N VAL A 92 -6.28 2.63 13.84
CA VAL A 92 -6.40 3.04 12.44
C VAL A 92 -7.33 4.23 12.34
N ASP A 93 -6.90 5.23 11.61
CA ASP A 93 -7.73 6.36 11.21
C ASP A 93 -8.30 6.15 9.81
N VAL A 94 -9.37 6.87 9.48
CA VAL A 94 -9.96 6.87 8.14
C VAL A 94 -10.07 8.30 7.65
N ALA A 95 -9.69 8.53 6.40
CA ALA A 95 -9.75 9.84 5.78
C ALA A 95 -10.34 9.76 4.37
N ILE A 96 -10.96 10.85 3.94
CA ILE A 96 -11.40 11.07 2.57
C ILE A 96 -10.60 12.23 2.02
N LEU A 97 -9.91 12.00 0.91
CA LEU A 97 -9.19 13.02 0.16
C LEU A 97 -10.12 13.59 -0.91
N GLY A 98 -10.59 14.80 -0.74
CA GLY A 98 -11.59 15.44 -1.57
C GLY A 98 -12.90 15.69 -0.85
N GLN A 99 -13.98 15.85 -1.61
CA GLN A 99 -15.28 16.19 -1.06
C GLN A 99 -16.27 15.04 -1.24
N THR A 100 -16.98 14.70 -0.16
CA THR A 100 -18.14 13.80 -0.23
C THR A 100 -19.40 14.56 0.13
N GLN A 101 -20.49 14.24 -0.55
CA GLN A 101 -21.80 14.80 -0.24
C GLN A 101 -22.45 14.16 1.01
N GLN A 102 -21.89 13.06 1.49
CA GLN A 102 -22.32 12.38 2.70
C GLN A 102 -21.83 13.14 3.95
N LYS A 103 -22.69 14.00 4.50
CA LYS A 103 -22.37 14.86 5.65
C LYS A 103 -22.17 14.14 7.00
N GLU A 104 -22.53 12.88 7.12
CA GLU A 104 -22.59 12.16 8.41
C GLU A 104 -21.44 11.16 8.64
N LEU A 105 -20.39 11.21 7.82
CA LEU A 105 -19.26 10.31 8.02
C LEU A 105 -18.38 10.80 9.18
N PRO A 106 -18.06 9.92 10.14
CA PRO A 106 -17.20 10.28 11.31
C PRO A 106 -15.73 10.39 10.91
N TRP A 107 -15.41 10.47 9.62
CA TRP A 107 -14.06 10.41 9.08
C TRP A 107 -13.52 11.78 8.72
N ARG A 108 -12.20 11.89 8.78
CA ARG A 108 -11.53 13.13 8.44
C ARG A 108 -11.69 13.42 6.95
N GLN A 109 -12.02 14.66 6.62
CA GLN A 109 -11.95 15.17 5.27
C GLN A 109 -10.67 15.99 5.10
N LEU A 110 -9.93 15.69 4.05
CA LEU A 110 -8.67 16.33 3.70
C LEU A 110 -8.77 16.90 2.28
N PRO A 111 -7.96 17.87 1.92
CA PRO A 111 -7.93 18.39 0.55
C PRO A 111 -7.75 17.29 -0.49
N GLU A 112 -8.30 17.49 -1.67
CA GLU A 112 -8.10 16.62 -2.83
C GLU A 112 -6.62 16.61 -3.23
N VAL A 113 -6.16 15.45 -3.69
CA VAL A 113 -4.78 15.24 -4.15
C VAL A 113 -4.83 14.72 -5.58
N ASP A 114 -4.64 15.62 -6.55
CA ASP A 114 -4.80 15.35 -7.98
C ASP A 114 -3.89 14.25 -8.53
N VAL A 115 -2.73 14.05 -7.91
CA VAL A 115 -1.73 13.05 -8.32
C VAL A 115 -2.19 11.63 -8.00
N LEU A 116 -3.15 11.47 -7.09
CA LEU A 116 -3.65 10.18 -6.66
C LEU A 116 -4.80 9.69 -7.56
N GLN A 117 -4.82 8.40 -7.84
CA GLN A 117 -5.88 7.81 -8.69
C GLN A 117 -7.25 7.89 -8.01
N PRO A 118 -8.30 8.32 -8.75
CA PRO A 118 -9.67 8.32 -8.26
C PRO A 118 -10.16 6.96 -7.76
N ALA A 119 -11.04 6.95 -6.78
CA ALA A 119 -11.64 5.75 -6.18
C ALA A 119 -10.64 4.74 -5.61
N SER A 120 -9.35 5.03 -5.59
CA SER A 120 -8.33 4.15 -5.03
C SER A 120 -8.19 4.35 -3.52
N LEU A 121 -7.85 3.27 -2.81
CA LEU A 121 -7.55 3.30 -1.39
C LEU A 121 -6.05 3.41 -1.17
N TYR A 122 -5.66 4.11 -0.13
CA TYR A 122 -4.27 4.36 0.22
C TYR A 122 -4.01 4.05 1.68
N LEU A 123 -2.83 3.54 1.99
CA LEU A 123 -2.31 3.50 3.36
C LEU A 123 -1.33 4.64 3.56
N ILE A 124 -1.60 5.44 4.56
CA ILE A 124 -0.83 6.62 4.93
C ILE A 124 -0.27 6.38 6.33
N ASP A 125 0.99 6.69 6.52
CA ASP A 125 1.65 6.58 7.81
C ASP A 125 1.32 7.74 8.75
N HIS A 126 1.84 7.67 9.98
CA HIS A 126 1.64 8.69 11.01
C HIS A 126 2.28 10.06 10.68
N MET A 127 3.17 10.12 9.67
CA MET A 127 3.81 11.36 9.19
C MET A 127 3.11 11.98 7.98
N GLY A 128 2.05 11.34 7.47
CA GLY A 128 1.33 11.78 6.29
C GLY A 128 1.94 11.31 4.96
N LEU A 129 2.86 10.35 5.01
CA LEU A 129 3.43 9.74 3.81
C LEU A 129 2.49 8.69 3.25
N VAL A 130 2.16 8.79 1.97
CA VAL A 130 1.37 7.78 1.25
C VAL A 130 2.30 6.63 0.88
N VAL A 131 2.10 5.47 1.54
CA VAL A 131 3.03 4.32 1.44
C VAL A 131 2.56 3.30 0.41
N LEU A 132 1.30 2.90 0.47
CA LEU A 132 0.74 1.85 -0.40
C LEU A 132 -0.54 2.33 -1.08
N GLN A 133 -0.69 1.93 -2.33
CA GLN A 133 -1.87 2.16 -3.15
C GLN A 133 -2.61 0.84 -3.40
N TYR A 134 -3.94 0.91 -3.40
CA TYR A 134 -4.85 -0.18 -3.71
C TYR A 134 -5.84 0.33 -4.76
N PRO A 135 -5.58 0.09 -6.04
CA PRO A 135 -6.39 0.62 -7.13
C PRO A 135 -7.82 0.10 -7.09
N TYR A 136 -8.75 0.93 -7.53
CA TYR A 136 -10.13 0.52 -7.74
C TYR A 136 -10.23 -0.36 -9.00
N HIS A 137 -11.00 -1.43 -8.91
CA HIS A 137 -11.35 -2.28 -10.03
C HIS A 137 -12.87 -2.29 -10.21
N SER A 138 -13.33 -2.08 -11.44
CA SER A 138 -14.76 -2.14 -11.80
C SER A 138 -15.33 -3.55 -11.65
N GLU A 139 -14.48 -4.58 -11.78
CA GLU A 139 -14.88 -5.96 -11.54
C GLU A 139 -15.01 -6.23 -10.04
N PRO A 140 -16.19 -6.65 -9.54
CA PRO A 140 -16.43 -6.79 -8.11
C PRO A 140 -15.51 -7.80 -7.41
N GLN A 141 -15.15 -8.90 -8.08
CA GLN A 141 -14.28 -9.91 -7.50
C GLN A 141 -12.85 -9.37 -7.31
N GLN A 142 -12.33 -8.69 -8.34
CA GLN A 142 -11.00 -8.09 -8.31
C GLN A 142 -10.93 -7.01 -7.23
N ASN A 143 -11.94 -6.15 -7.15
CA ASN A 143 -11.99 -5.10 -6.14
C ASN A 143 -12.03 -5.67 -4.72
N ARG A 144 -12.76 -6.76 -4.49
CA ARG A 144 -12.76 -7.49 -3.20
C ARG A 144 -11.39 -8.08 -2.85
N LEU A 145 -10.65 -8.60 -3.85
CA LEU A 145 -9.31 -9.13 -3.63
C LEU A 145 -8.35 -8.02 -3.21
N THR A 146 -8.41 -6.87 -3.86
CA THR A 146 -7.63 -5.67 -3.53
C THR A 146 -7.94 -5.20 -2.09
N GLN A 147 -9.20 -5.14 -1.70
CA GLN A 147 -9.63 -4.78 -0.34
C GLN A 147 -9.14 -5.80 0.72
N LYS A 148 -9.23 -7.10 0.44
CA LYS A 148 -8.65 -8.14 1.30
C LYS A 148 -7.13 -8.00 1.42
N GLY A 149 -6.48 -7.60 0.32
CA GLY A 149 -5.06 -7.28 0.28
C GLY A 149 -4.72 -6.16 1.25
N LEU A 150 -5.45 -5.04 1.20
CA LEU A 150 -5.29 -3.90 2.11
C LEU A 150 -5.41 -4.34 3.58
N LEU A 151 -6.46 -5.09 3.93
CA LEU A 151 -6.62 -5.57 5.30
C LEU A 151 -5.47 -6.46 5.76
N LYS A 152 -4.95 -7.32 4.88
CA LYS A 152 -3.82 -8.20 5.20
C LYS A 152 -2.56 -7.39 5.46
N ASP A 153 -2.25 -6.44 4.59
CA ASP A 153 -1.07 -5.60 4.70
C ASP A 153 -1.15 -4.70 5.94
N LEU A 154 -2.31 -4.09 6.17
CA LEU A 154 -2.52 -3.25 7.35
C LEU A 154 -2.38 -4.05 8.66
N LYS A 155 -2.96 -5.25 8.75
CA LYS A 155 -2.80 -6.12 9.93
C LYS A 155 -1.33 -6.48 10.18
N LYS A 156 -0.57 -6.73 9.11
CA LYS A 156 0.85 -7.00 9.18
C LYS A 156 1.62 -5.78 9.71
N LEU A 157 1.36 -4.60 9.16
CA LEU A 157 1.98 -3.34 9.58
C LEU A 157 1.67 -3.00 11.06
N LEU A 158 0.42 -3.19 11.50
CA LEU A 158 0.01 -3.00 12.89
C LEU A 158 0.69 -3.97 13.86
N ASN A 159 1.06 -5.16 13.41
CA ASN A 159 1.80 -6.12 14.23
C ASN A 159 3.27 -5.72 14.38
N TYR A 160 3.90 -5.21 13.31
CA TYR A 160 5.29 -4.73 13.38
C TYR A 160 5.45 -3.52 14.30
N SER A 161 4.51 -2.60 14.29
CA SER A 161 4.54 -1.41 15.16
C SER A 161 4.27 -1.71 16.64
N ARG A 162 3.92 -2.95 16.99
CA ARG A 162 3.78 -3.42 18.38
C ARG A 162 5.12 -3.81 19.03
N SER A 163 6.11 -4.09 18.22
CA SER A 163 7.42 -4.60 18.68
C SER A 163 8.50 -3.51 18.78
N SER A 164 8.11 -2.24 18.65
CA SER A 164 9.01 -1.08 18.77
C SER A 164 8.75 -0.31 20.05
#